data_43f5527f2938cf4dc8cd65731f2bf4a0
#
_entry.id   43f5527f2938cf4dc8cd65731f2bf4a0
#
_cell.length_a   1.000
_cell.length_b   1.000
_cell.length_c   1.000
_cell.angle_alpha   90.00
_cell.angle_beta   90.00
_cell.angle_gamma   90.00
#
_symmetry.space_group_name_H-M   'P 1'
#
loop_
_entity.id
_entity.type
_entity.pdbx_description
1 polymer ?
#
loop_
_entity_poly.entity_id
_entity_poly.type
_entity_poly.pdbx_seq_one_letter_code
_entity_poly.pdbx_strand_id
1 'polypeptide(L)'
;ETLPDWVIIENVSDKSRQRILELQIDRGESSAIALALEIPKSTLILDDFKARKIAQQLGISFTGTIGVIIKAKLNGIIPSIKPYLEKIKETNFRISAEIELQALKEAKEY
;
A
#
# COMPACT_ATOMS: atom_id res chain seq x y z
N GLU A 1 -9.72 -1.90 -20.81
CA GLU A 1 -8.98 -2.90 -20.05
C GLU A 1 -9.83 -3.44 -18.90
N THR A 2 -9.91 -4.75 -18.77
CA THR A 2 -10.70 -5.37 -17.71
C THR A 2 -9.83 -5.63 -16.49
N LEU A 3 -10.43 -5.46 -15.32
CA LEU A 3 -9.77 -5.79 -14.05
C LEU A 3 -9.77 -7.31 -13.83
N PRO A 4 -8.76 -7.85 -13.14
CA PRO A 4 -8.80 -9.26 -12.74
C PRO A 4 -10.03 -9.54 -11.88
N ASP A 5 -10.51 -10.77 -11.93
CA ASP A 5 -11.71 -11.19 -11.20
C ASP A 5 -11.63 -10.99 -9.69
N TRP A 6 -10.41 -11.04 -9.13
CA TRP A 6 -10.21 -10.88 -7.69
C TRP A 6 -10.19 -9.42 -7.24
N VAL A 7 -10.22 -8.46 -8.19
CA VAL A 7 -10.27 -7.03 -7.87
C VAL A 7 -11.73 -6.61 -7.80
N ILE A 8 -12.14 -6.07 -6.65
CA ILE A 8 -13.50 -5.61 -6.41
C ILE A 8 -13.48 -4.10 -6.21
N ILE A 9 -14.36 -3.40 -6.90
CA ILE A 9 -14.52 -1.94 -6.72
C ILE A 9 -15.61 -1.71 -5.69
N GLU A 10 -15.24 -1.06 -4.60
CA GLU A 10 -16.18 -0.72 -3.51
C GLU A 10 -16.22 0.79 -3.34
N ASN A 11 -17.41 1.29 -3.11
CA ASN A 11 -17.63 2.71 -2.84
C ASN A 11 -17.70 2.96 -1.34
N VAL A 12 -17.14 4.09 -0.92
CA VAL A 12 -17.24 4.54 0.48
C VAL A 12 -18.68 4.86 0.78
N SER A 13 -19.21 4.35 1.89
CA SER A 13 -20.57 4.64 2.33
C SER A 13 -20.65 5.98 3.07
N ASP A 14 -19.70 6.24 3.97
CA ASP A 14 -19.65 7.48 4.74
C ASP A 14 -18.84 8.56 4.01
N LYS A 15 -19.51 9.28 3.13
CA LYS A 15 -18.89 10.34 2.34
C LYS A 15 -18.40 11.52 3.20
N SER A 16 -19.06 11.76 4.32
CA SER A 16 -18.64 12.84 5.23
C SER A 16 -17.28 12.55 5.84
N ARG A 17 -17.05 11.30 6.22
CA ARG A 17 -15.75 10.86 6.75
C ARG A 17 -14.66 11.05 5.72
N GLN A 18 -14.93 10.68 4.48
CA GLN A 18 -13.98 10.86 3.38
C GLN A 18 -13.64 12.35 3.20
N ARG A 19 -14.64 13.21 3.23
CA ARG A 19 -14.42 14.66 3.06
C ARG A 19 -13.55 15.24 4.16
N ILE A 20 -13.70 14.78 5.39
CA ILE A 20 -12.86 15.22 6.49
C ILE A 20 -11.41 14.84 6.24
N LEU A 21 -11.16 13.63 5.77
CA LEU A 21 -9.82 13.16 5.44
C LEU A 21 -9.20 13.96 4.28
N GLU A 22 -10.02 14.39 3.33
CA GLU A 22 -9.56 15.19 2.20
C GLU A 22 -9.02 16.56 2.59
N LEU A 23 -9.25 16.99 3.82
CA LEU A 23 -8.65 18.21 4.32
C LEU A 23 -7.14 18.08 4.53
N GLN A 24 -6.63 16.86 4.64
CA GLN A 24 -5.23 16.61 4.96
C GLN A 24 -4.47 15.80 3.90
N ILE A 25 -5.15 14.92 3.19
CA ILE A 25 -4.55 14.02 2.21
C ILE A 25 -5.39 14.03 0.94
N ASP A 26 -4.87 13.47 -0.15
CA ASP A 26 -5.58 13.51 -1.42
C ASP A 26 -6.83 12.63 -1.40
N ARG A 27 -7.63 12.76 -2.46
CA ARG A 27 -8.92 12.09 -2.57
C ARG A 27 -8.79 10.56 -2.61
N GLY A 28 -7.79 10.06 -3.34
CA GLY A 28 -7.59 8.62 -3.44
C GLY A 28 -7.25 7.98 -2.12
N GLU A 29 -6.31 8.60 -1.40
CA GLU A 29 -5.90 8.11 -0.08
C GLU A 29 -7.03 8.25 0.94
N SER A 30 -7.78 9.35 0.87
CA SER A 30 -8.93 9.57 1.74
C SER A 30 -10.00 8.51 1.55
N SER A 31 -10.30 8.15 0.30
CA SER A 31 -11.29 7.12 0.02
C SER A 31 -10.80 5.76 0.50
N ALA A 32 -9.53 5.45 0.34
CA ALA A 32 -8.97 4.18 0.80
C ALA A 32 -9.05 4.05 2.32
N ILE A 33 -8.67 5.09 3.06
CA ILE A 33 -8.76 5.08 4.52
C ILE A 33 -10.21 4.99 4.98
N ALA A 34 -11.10 5.78 4.37
CA ALA A 34 -12.51 5.74 4.73
C ALA A 34 -13.11 4.35 4.50
N LEU A 35 -12.76 3.72 3.38
CA LEU A 35 -13.22 2.38 3.08
C LEU A 35 -12.67 1.34 4.08
N ALA A 36 -11.40 1.46 4.45
CA ALA A 36 -10.79 0.55 5.43
C ALA A 36 -11.50 0.61 6.78
N LEU A 37 -12.01 1.78 7.16
CA LEU A 37 -12.78 1.92 8.39
C LEU A 37 -14.13 1.21 8.33
N GLU A 38 -14.64 0.96 7.12
CA GLU A 38 -15.90 0.26 6.90
C GLU A 38 -15.75 -1.24 6.72
N ILE A 39 -14.56 -1.71 6.38
CA ILE A 39 -14.33 -3.13 6.09
C ILE A 39 -13.44 -3.73 7.19
N PRO A 40 -14.01 -4.56 8.08
CA PRO A 40 -13.22 -5.19 9.16
C PRO A 40 -12.12 -6.09 8.60
N LYS A 41 -11.01 -6.16 9.32
CA LYS A 41 -9.89 -7.05 8.98
C LYS A 41 -9.26 -6.76 7.62
N SER A 42 -9.38 -5.52 7.14
CA SER A 42 -8.73 -5.10 5.91
C SER A 42 -7.31 -4.60 6.19
N THR A 43 -6.48 -4.60 5.17
CA THR A 43 -5.15 -4.00 5.21
C THR A 43 -5.03 -3.05 4.04
N LEU A 44 -4.64 -1.80 4.32
CA LEU A 44 -4.43 -0.80 3.29
C LEU A 44 -3.04 -0.94 2.68
N ILE A 45 -2.95 -0.62 1.40
CA ILE A 45 -1.66 -0.39 0.75
C ILE A 45 -1.51 1.11 0.61
N LEU A 46 -0.60 1.70 1.37
CA LEU A 46 -0.34 3.14 1.38
C LEU A 46 1.15 3.38 1.30
N ASP A 47 1.60 4.22 0.38
CA ASP A 47 3.00 4.59 0.26
C ASP A 47 3.28 6.01 0.73
N ASP A 48 2.26 6.87 0.79
CA ASP A 48 2.42 8.24 1.26
C ASP A 48 2.61 8.31 2.76
N PHE A 49 3.64 9.04 3.20
CA PHE A 49 3.99 9.16 4.61
C PHE A 49 2.86 9.77 5.44
N LYS A 50 2.25 10.84 4.95
CA LYS A 50 1.20 11.54 5.68
C LYS A 50 -0.05 10.67 5.85
N ALA A 51 -0.43 9.96 4.79
CA ALA A 51 -1.56 9.04 4.84
C ALA A 51 -1.29 7.88 5.81
N ARG A 52 -0.06 7.35 5.81
CA ARG A 52 0.33 6.29 6.75
C ARG A 52 0.22 6.75 8.21
N LYS A 53 0.62 7.99 8.47
CA LYS A 53 0.54 8.55 9.81
C LYS A 53 -0.91 8.62 10.30
N ILE A 54 -1.80 9.05 9.42
CA ILE A 54 -3.24 9.12 9.73
C ILE A 54 -3.80 7.71 9.96
N ALA A 55 -3.47 6.76 9.09
CA ALA A 55 -3.92 5.38 9.23
C ALA A 55 -3.46 4.79 10.57
N GLN A 56 -2.22 5.06 10.95
CA GLN A 56 -1.67 4.61 12.23
C GLN A 56 -2.45 5.19 13.40
N GLN A 57 -2.77 6.47 13.36
CA GLN A 57 -3.55 7.14 14.40
C GLN A 57 -4.97 6.57 14.52
N LEU A 58 -5.53 6.10 13.41
CA LEU A 58 -6.85 5.50 13.37
C LEU A 58 -6.86 4.01 13.68
N GLY A 59 -5.69 3.42 13.93
CA GLY A 59 -5.59 2.00 14.24
C GLY A 59 -5.83 1.08 13.05
N ILE A 60 -5.62 1.57 11.84
CA ILE A 60 -5.81 0.81 10.61
C ILE A 60 -4.52 0.10 10.23
N SER A 61 -4.61 -1.19 9.90
CA SER A 61 -3.47 -1.95 9.39
C SER A 61 -3.11 -1.49 7.98
N PHE A 62 -1.82 -1.25 7.73
CA PHE A 62 -1.37 -0.84 6.41
C PHE A 62 0.01 -1.40 6.10
N THR A 63 0.31 -1.45 4.81
CA THR A 63 1.62 -1.81 4.28
C THR A 63 1.87 -0.92 3.07
N GLY A 64 3.10 -0.94 2.54
CA GLY A 64 3.41 -0.24 1.31
C GLY A 64 3.56 -1.21 0.15
N THR A 65 3.76 -0.68 -1.05
CA THR A 65 3.98 -1.48 -2.25
C THR A 65 5.15 -2.45 -2.07
N ILE A 66 6.27 -1.96 -1.52
CA ILE A 66 7.46 -2.79 -1.29
C ILE A 66 7.16 -3.88 -0.27
N GLY A 67 6.39 -3.56 0.77
CA GLY A 67 6.00 -4.55 1.78
C GLY A 67 5.20 -5.71 1.19
N VAL A 68 4.32 -5.42 0.24
CA VAL A 68 3.55 -6.46 -0.45
C VAL A 68 4.48 -7.40 -1.23
N ILE A 69 5.46 -6.82 -1.92
CA ILE A 69 6.42 -7.61 -2.71
C ILE A 69 7.28 -8.49 -1.81
N ILE A 70 7.76 -7.94 -0.68
CA ILE A 70 8.54 -8.70 0.30
C ILE A 70 7.71 -9.88 0.84
N LYS A 71 6.47 -9.63 1.20
CA LYS A 71 5.59 -10.66 1.72
C LYS A 71 5.35 -11.76 0.70
N ALA A 72 5.19 -11.40 -0.57
CA ALA A 72 5.04 -12.38 -1.65
C ALA A 72 6.27 -13.29 -1.75
N LYS A 73 7.48 -12.74 -1.61
CA LYS A 73 8.71 -13.53 -1.60
C LYS A 73 8.75 -14.46 -0.41
N LEU A 74 8.46 -13.95 0.79
CA LEU A 74 8.53 -14.76 2.01
C LEU A 74 7.48 -15.87 2.03
N ASN A 75 6.37 -15.68 1.34
CA ASN A 75 5.32 -16.69 1.22
C ASN A 75 5.52 -17.63 0.02
N GLY A 76 6.64 -17.50 -0.69
CA GLY A 76 6.94 -18.38 -1.81
C GLY A 76 6.15 -18.11 -3.08
N ILE A 77 5.44 -16.97 -3.15
CA ILE A 77 4.63 -16.62 -4.32
C ILE A 77 5.52 -16.18 -5.48
N ILE A 78 6.59 -15.46 -5.17
CA ILE A 78 7.60 -15.07 -6.15
C ILE A 78 8.97 -15.56 -5.69
N PRO A 79 9.89 -15.86 -6.61
CA PRO A 79 11.21 -16.39 -6.25
C PRO A 79 12.18 -15.32 -5.77
N SER A 80 12.02 -14.07 -6.20
CA SER A 80 12.92 -12.98 -5.87
C SER A 80 12.21 -11.64 -6.01
N ILE A 81 12.57 -10.68 -5.15
CA ILE A 81 12.01 -9.32 -5.25
C ILE A 81 12.79 -8.45 -6.24
N LYS A 82 14.01 -8.85 -6.60
CA LYS A 82 14.88 -8.01 -7.45
C LYS A 82 14.26 -7.56 -8.76
N PRO A 83 13.64 -8.46 -9.57
CA PRO A 83 13.01 -8.03 -10.83
C PRO A 83 11.90 -7.01 -10.60
N TYR A 84 11.17 -7.12 -9.49
CA TYR A 84 10.07 -6.21 -9.18
C TYR A 84 10.57 -4.85 -8.75
N LEU A 85 11.67 -4.81 -7.98
CA LEU A 85 12.30 -3.54 -7.62
C LEU A 85 12.80 -2.81 -8.87
N GLU A 86 13.39 -3.53 -9.83
CA GLU A 86 13.86 -2.92 -11.07
C GLU A 86 12.69 -2.35 -11.88
N LYS A 87 11.57 -3.06 -11.95
CA LYS A 87 10.38 -2.56 -12.63
C LYS A 87 9.81 -1.30 -11.96
N ILE A 88 9.80 -1.27 -10.64
CA ILE A 88 9.32 -0.11 -9.88
C ILE A 88 10.19 1.11 -10.18
N LYS A 89 11.51 0.93 -10.30
CA LYS A 89 12.43 2.01 -10.62
C LYS A 89 12.18 2.63 -11.99
N GLU A 90 11.54 1.89 -12.89
CA GLU A 90 11.19 2.40 -14.22
C GLU A 90 9.96 3.30 -14.18
N THR A 91 9.28 3.37 -13.05
CA THR A 91 8.10 4.21 -12.87
C THR A 91 8.44 5.48 -12.10
N ASN A 92 7.43 6.27 -11.75
CA ASN A 92 7.60 7.47 -10.93
C ASN A 92 7.80 7.16 -9.45
N PHE A 93 7.69 5.90 -9.05
CA PHE A 93 7.87 5.50 -7.67
C PHE A 93 9.34 5.61 -7.28
N ARG A 94 9.62 6.34 -6.21
CA ARG A 94 10.99 6.61 -5.77
C ARG A 94 11.42 5.62 -4.69
N ILE A 95 12.56 4.97 -4.92
CA ILE A 95 13.17 4.06 -3.94
C ILE A 95 14.59 4.53 -3.69
N SER A 96 14.91 4.84 -2.42
CA SER A 96 16.28 5.18 -2.05
C SER A 96 17.12 3.92 -1.97
N ALA A 97 18.45 4.08 -2.05
CA ALA A 97 19.35 2.95 -1.91
C ALA A 97 19.20 2.26 -0.54
N GLU A 98 18.92 3.04 0.50
CA GLU A 98 18.72 2.50 1.84
C GLU A 98 17.46 1.65 1.93
N ILE A 99 16.37 2.11 1.33
CA ILE A 99 15.10 1.35 1.30
C ILE A 99 15.28 0.07 0.50
N GLU A 100 15.96 0.15 -0.65
CA GLU A 100 16.23 -1.02 -1.47
C GLU A 100 17.04 -2.06 -0.70
N LEU A 101 18.11 -1.63 -0.02
CA LEU A 101 18.93 -2.52 0.78
C LEU A 101 18.12 -3.16 1.90
N GLN A 102 17.32 -2.38 2.59
CA GLN A 102 16.46 -2.87 3.66
C GLN A 102 15.45 -3.91 3.13
N ALA A 103 14.87 -3.65 1.97
CA ALA A 103 13.93 -4.57 1.33
C ALA A 103 14.60 -5.91 1.01
N LEU A 104 15.83 -5.87 0.46
CA LEU A 104 16.56 -7.08 0.15
C LEU A 104 16.88 -7.89 1.41
N LYS A 105 17.22 -7.21 2.50
CA LYS A 105 17.49 -7.88 3.79
C LYS A 105 16.23 -8.54 4.33
N GLU A 106 15.10 -7.83 4.31
CA GLU A 106 13.84 -8.36 4.79
C GLU A 106 13.36 -9.54 3.96
N ALA A 107 13.62 -9.52 2.66
CA ALA A 107 13.28 -10.61 1.75
C ALA A 107 14.30 -11.75 1.78
N LYS A 108 15.35 -11.63 2.57
CA LYS A 108 16.44 -12.61 2.72
C LYS A 108 17.22 -12.80 1.40
N GLU A 109 17.42 -11.71 0.68
CA GLU A 109 18.15 -11.70 -0.60
C GLU A 109 19.42 -10.84 -0.55
N TYR A 110 19.85 -10.49 0.61
CA TYR A 110 21.07 -9.69 0.78
C TYR A 110 22.25 -10.59 1.00
#